data_96bb7a0603a73a2cdeade67d489a4e90
#
_entry.id   96bb7a0603a73a2cdeade67d489a4e90
#
_cell.length_a   1.000
_cell.length_b   1.000
_cell.length_c   1.000
_cell.angle_alpha   90.00
_cell.angle_beta   90.00
_cell.angle_gamma   90.00
#
_symmetry.space_group_name_H-M   'P 1'
#
loop_
_entity.id
_entity.type
_entity.pdbx_description
1 polymer ?
#
loop_
_entity_poly.entity_id
_entity_poly.type
_entity_poly.pdbx_seq_one_letter_code
_entity_poly.pdbx_strand_id
1 'polypeptide(L)'
;MALQGDDTIDLRLEMFRHQREVLQRQMAELQHTMEMVEYKCWYYETAKARGTTKIPQSMDESEIPEQFRRIRRNLRKAADS
;
A
#
# COMPACT_ATOMS: atom_id res chain seq x y z
N MET A 1 11.19 -45.18 -1.07
CA MET A 1 10.01 -44.92 -0.37
C MET A 1 10.10 -43.81 0.59
N ALA A 2 10.28 -44.06 1.87
CA ALA A 2 10.33 -42.99 2.84
C ALA A 2 11.41 -41.98 2.52
N LEU A 3 12.53 -42.39 2.06
CA LEU A 3 13.64 -41.51 1.70
C LEU A 3 13.30 -40.60 0.55
N GLN A 4 12.65 -41.14 -0.47
CA GLN A 4 12.22 -40.32 -1.60
C GLN A 4 11.16 -39.32 -1.20
N GLY A 5 10.27 -39.73 -0.28
CA GLY A 5 9.26 -38.84 0.25
C GLY A 5 9.86 -37.64 0.98
N ASP A 6 10.88 -37.90 1.78
CA ASP A 6 11.58 -36.85 2.53
C ASP A 6 12.27 -35.86 1.61
N ASP A 7 12.94 -36.35 0.56
CA ASP A 7 13.61 -35.48 -0.40
C ASP A 7 12.63 -34.58 -1.14
N THR A 8 11.49 -35.15 -1.58
CA THR A 8 10.47 -34.37 -2.26
C THR A 8 9.80 -33.38 -1.33
N ILE A 9 9.65 -33.72 -0.05
CA ILE A 9 9.05 -32.83 0.94
C ILE A 9 9.90 -31.59 1.09
N ASP A 10 11.21 -31.73 1.23
CA ASP A 10 12.11 -30.60 1.37
C ASP A 10 12.07 -29.68 0.15
N LEU A 11 12.08 -30.26 -1.04
CA LEU A 11 12.00 -29.48 -2.29
C LEU A 11 10.70 -28.73 -2.39
N ARG A 12 9.59 -29.38 -2.03
CA ARG A 12 8.27 -28.75 -2.07
C ARG A 12 8.19 -27.61 -1.05
N LEU A 13 8.75 -27.83 0.13
CA LEU A 13 8.77 -26.81 1.16
C LEU A 13 9.55 -25.57 0.68
N GLU A 14 10.69 -25.77 0.05
CA GLU A 14 11.46 -24.67 -0.50
C GLU A 14 10.69 -23.90 -1.56
N MET A 15 10.01 -24.61 -2.45
CA MET A 15 9.20 -23.99 -3.48
C MET A 15 8.10 -23.13 -2.89
N PHE A 16 7.38 -23.65 -1.89
CA PHE A 16 6.29 -22.91 -1.28
C PHE A 16 6.78 -21.77 -0.42
N ARG A 17 7.93 -21.91 0.22
CA ARG A 17 8.54 -20.77 0.94
C ARG A 17 8.89 -19.65 -0.02
N HIS A 18 9.42 -19.98 -1.18
CA HIS A 18 9.73 -18.98 -2.19
C HIS A 18 8.44 -18.30 -2.70
N GLN A 19 7.41 -19.10 -2.98
CA GLN A 19 6.12 -18.56 -3.39
C GLN A 19 5.54 -17.63 -2.35
N ARG A 20 5.67 -18.01 -1.08
CA ARG A 20 5.16 -17.16 0.01
C ARG A 20 5.87 -15.81 0.03
N GLU A 21 7.18 -15.80 -0.17
CA GLU A 21 7.93 -14.54 -0.22
C GLU A 21 7.47 -13.65 -1.37
N VAL A 22 7.29 -14.25 -2.55
CA VAL A 22 6.81 -13.51 -3.71
C VAL A 22 5.43 -12.91 -3.46
N LEU A 23 4.52 -13.72 -2.91
CA LEU A 23 3.16 -13.28 -2.62
C LEU A 23 3.14 -12.19 -1.54
N GLN A 24 3.98 -12.31 -0.53
CA GLN A 24 4.08 -11.29 0.52
C GLN A 24 4.52 -9.95 -0.06
N ARG A 25 5.46 -9.96 -1.01
CA ARG A 25 5.89 -8.73 -1.70
C ARG A 25 4.76 -8.14 -2.52
N GLN A 26 4.05 -9.00 -3.26
CA GLN A 26 2.91 -8.54 -4.07
C GLN A 26 1.81 -7.96 -3.21
N MET A 27 1.53 -8.59 -2.07
CA MET A 27 0.54 -8.06 -1.13
C MET A 27 0.95 -6.71 -0.57
N ALA A 28 2.23 -6.54 -0.25
CA ALA A 28 2.73 -5.27 0.25
C ALA A 28 2.62 -4.18 -0.81
N GLU A 29 2.91 -4.49 -2.07
CA GLU A 29 2.77 -3.56 -3.17
C GLU A 29 1.32 -3.16 -3.39
N LEU A 30 0.42 -4.15 -3.35
CA LEU A 30 -1.01 -3.90 -3.50
C LEU A 30 -1.55 -3.08 -2.33
N GLN A 31 -1.08 -3.35 -1.13
CA GLN A 31 -1.49 -2.59 0.05
C GLN A 31 -1.07 -1.14 -0.07
N HIS A 32 0.14 -0.91 -0.55
CA HIS A 32 0.64 0.45 -0.80
C HIS A 32 -0.22 1.15 -1.85
N THR A 33 -0.54 0.46 -2.93
CA THR A 33 -1.42 0.99 -3.97
C THR A 33 -2.81 1.31 -3.41
N MET A 34 -3.34 0.43 -2.56
CA MET A 34 -4.64 0.63 -1.92
C MET A 34 -4.63 1.89 -1.05
N GLU A 35 -3.55 2.13 -0.30
CA GLU A 35 -3.43 3.33 0.51
C GLU A 35 -3.49 4.60 -0.35
N MET A 36 -2.83 4.57 -1.50
CA MET A 36 -2.85 5.70 -2.43
C MET A 36 -4.23 5.93 -3.00
N VAL A 37 -4.93 4.84 -3.35
CA VAL A 37 -6.29 4.94 -3.89
C VAL A 37 -7.24 5.47 -2.82
N GLU A 38 -7.13 4.99 -1.60
CA GLU A 38 -7.96 5.46 -0.49
C GLU A 38 -7.74 6.94 -0.22
N TYR A 39 -6.48 7.39 -0.29
CA TYR A 39 -6.16 8.80 -0.16
C TYR A 39 -6.86 9.62 -1.23
N LYS A 40 -6.81 9.15 -2.48
CA LYS A 40 -7.45 9.86 -3.59
C LYS A 40 -8.98 9.87 -3.46
N CYS A 41 -9.55 8.79 -2.97
CA CYS A 41 -10.98 8.75 -2.69
C CYS A 41 -11.36 9.80 -1.66
N TRP A 42 -10.62 9.85 -0.57
CA TRP A 42 -10.85 10.87 0.46
C TRP A 42 -10.68 12.27 -0.10
N TYR A 43 -9.62 12.49 -0.88
CA TYR A 43 -9.31 13.78 -1.48
C TYR A 43 -10.48 14.29 -2.33
N TYR A 44 -10.97 13.46 -3.22
CA TYR A 44 -12.05 13.87 -4.14
C TYR A 44 -13.41 13.92 -3.45
N GLU A 45 -13.64 13.09 -2.47
CA GLU A 45 -14.86 13.18 -1.67
C GLU A 45 -14.91 14.50 -0.91
N THR A 46 -13.79 14.91 -0.35
CA THR A 46 -13.68 16.20 0.34
C THR A 46 -13.86 17.36 -0.64
N ALA A 47 -13.22 17.28 -1.79
CA ALA A 47 -13.34 18.28 -2.83
C ALA A 47 -14.78 18.41 -3.30
N LYS A 48 -15.46 17.29 -3.49
CA LYS A 48 -16.87 17.28 -3.91
C LYS A 48 -17.76 17.92 -2.86
N ALA A 49 -17.53 17.60 -1.60
CA ALA A 49 -18.33 18.16 -0.50
C ALA A 49 -18.15 19.66 -0.37
N ARG A 50 -16.96 20.16 -0.68
CA ARG A 50 -16.64 21.59 -0.54
C ARG A 50 -16.67 22.36 -1.85
N GLY A 51 -16.87 21.64 -2.96
CA GLY A 51 -17.02 22.26 -4.27
C GLY A 51 -15.72 22.72 -4.92
N THR A 52 -14.55 22.31 -4.40
CA THR A 52 -13.27 22.72 -4.98
C THR A 52 -12.16 21.75 -4.56
N THR A 53 -11.20 21.51 -5.46
CA THR A 53 -10.02 20.72 -5.18
C THR A 53 -8.94 21.51 -4.43
N LYS A 54 -9.09 22.82 -4.34
CA LYS A 54 -8.11 23.66 -3.65
C LYS A 54 -8.15 23.48 -2.13
N ILE A 55 -9.33 23.19 -1.58
CA ILE A 55 -9.48 23.07 -0.14
C ILE A 55 -8.68 21.90 0.44
N PRO A 56 -8.71 20.69 -0.14
CA PRO A 56 -7.87 19.63 0.39
C PRO A 56 -6.37 19.96 0.37
N GLN A 57 -5.93 20.73 -0.61
CA GLN A 57 -4.53 21.13 -0.72
C GLN A 57 -4.13 22.12 0.38
N SER A 58 -5.05 22.96 0.80
CA SER A 58 -4.80 24.00 1.82
C SER A 58 -5.20 23.59 3.22
N MET A 59 -5.73 22.38 3.41
CA MET A 59 -6.13 21.90 4.73
C MET A 59 -4.91 21.72 5.64
N ASP A 60 -5.09 22.05 6.91
CA ASP A 60 -4.10 21.78 7.93
C ASP A 60 -3.97 20.25 8.14
N GLU A 61 -2.80 19.81 8.53
CA GLU A 61 -2.57 18.39 8.80
C GLU A 61 -3.52 17.85 9.87
N SER A 62 -3.94 18.69 10.81
CA SER A 62 -4.88 18.28 11.85
C SER A 62 -6.26 17.91 11.31
N GLU A 63 -6.63 18.46 10.15
CA GLU A 63 -7.92 18.17 9.50
C GLU A 63 -7.85 16.94 8.60
N ILE A 64 -6.64 16.49 8.29
CA ILE A 64 -6.43 15.33 7.41
C ILE A 64 -6.39 14.08 8.28
N PRO A 65 -7.12 13.01 7.92
CA PRO A 65 -7.03 11.75 8.65
C PRO A 65 -5.58 11.29 8.79
N GLU A 66 -5.23 10.79 9.96
CA GLU A 66 -3.86 10.42 10.28
C GLU A 66 -3.27 9.45 9.26
N GLN A 67 -4.07 8.51 8.79
CA GLN A 67 -3.64 7.51 7.81
C GLN A 67 -3.20 8.14 6.49
N PHE A 68 -3.69 9.34 6.17
CA PHE A 68 -3.36 10.01 4.91
C PHE A 68 -2.28 11.07 5.05
N ARG A 69 -1.95 11.49 6.26
CA ARG A 69 -0.89 12.49 6.50
C ARG A 69 0.45 12.04 5.97
N ARG A 70 0.77 10.79 6.21
CA ARG A 70 2.03 10.19 5.78
C ARG A 70 2.12 10.16 4.26
N ILE A 71 1.04 9.77 3.60
CA ILE A 71 0.98 9.72 2.14
C ILE A 71 1.17 11.11 1.55
N ARG A 72 0.48 12.09 2.10
CA ARG A 72 0.57 13.49 1.66
C ARG A 72 1.99 14.01 1.79
N ARG A 73 2.66 13.71 2.90
CA ARG A 73 4.04 14.09 3.12
C ARG A 73 4.97 13.48 2.07
N ASN A 74 4.79 12.20 1.79
CA ASN A 74 5.60 11.49 0.82
C ASN A 74 5.42 12.05 -0.59
N LEU A 75 4.20 12.41 -0.95
CA LEU A 75 3.91 13.02 -2.24
C LEU A 75 4.59 14.39 -2.38
N ARG A 76 4.58 15.18 -1.30
CA ARG A 76 5.24 16.48 -1.30
C ARG A 76 6.75 16.34 -1.46
N LYS A 77 7.35 15.37 -0.77
CA LYS A 77 8.78 15.09 -0.91
C LYS A 77 9.13 14.71 -2.33
N ALA A 78 8.33 13.86 -2.95
CA ALA A 78 8.55 13.44 -4.32
C ALA A 78 8.47 14.63 -5.29
N ALA A 79 7.55 15.54 -5.04
CA ALA A 79 7.40 16.73 -5.86
C ALA A 79 8.56 17.71 -5.69
N ASP A 80 9.11 17.79 -4.48
CA ASP A 80 10.21 18.70 -4.18
C ASP A 80 11.57 18.18 -4.62
N SER A 81 11.69 16.87 -4.80
CA SER A 81 12.94 16.28 -5.25
C SER A 81 13.04 16.18 -6.74
#